data_4ccff438ca0108b1824ab03e1b00f627
#
_entry.id   4ccff438ca0108b1824ab03e1b00f627
#
_cell.length_a   1.000
_cell.length_b   1.000
_cell.length_c   1.000
_cell.angle_alpha   90.00
_cell.angle_beta   90.00
_cell.angle_gamma   90.00
#
_symmetry.space_group_name_H-M   'P 1'
#
loop_
_entity.id
_entity.type
_entity.pdbx_description
1 polymer ?
#
loop_
_entity_poly.entity_id
_entity_poly.type
_entity_poly.pdbx_seq_one_letter_code
_entity_poly.pdbx_strand_id
1 'polypeptide(L)'
;MINPNLNLNDLQQNYLQNSPHHVVIQDLFDSNFIRVCEQEFLDLTDLDFFRYSDPYFEFEKYTLNQIDKMPNNLKKLFTYIHSDEFIKLIESITAFEKLKIDEKRWGGGLHKTKPGGYLSIHKDFNVLPDSYNSEKQLLRCVNVIGYLTDEDQTYNDGSLEFWNGDKVIKLLNAFNSWVIFDTRNNFHGQPYPFKGKKPRMSIASYYYKEEKIDSEIWKSTDYLKLPWMEESPEYAQARSLRANPKVRYSKIYDFKNSK
;
A
#
# COMPACT_ATOMS: atom_id res chain seq x y z
N MET A 1 9.27 8.48 18.91
CA MET A 1 8.29 8.09 17.88
C MET A 1 8.36 6.59 17.62
N ILE A 2 9.47 6.03 17.16
CA ILE A 2 9.67 4.56 17.03
C ILE A 2 9.84 3.91 18.41
N ASN A 3 9.36 2.68 18.52
CA ASN A 3 9.60 1.82 19.67
C ASN A 3 11.10 1.49 19.80
N PRO A 4 11.76 1.86 20.92
CA PRO A 4 13.20 1.64 21.08
C PRO A 4 13.60 0.18 21.33
N ASN A 5 12.63 -0.70 21.56
CA ASN A 5 12.87 -2.10 21.92
C ASN A 5 12.82 -3.06 20.72
N LEU A 6 12.92 -2.55 19.50
CA LEU A 6 12.90 -3.37 18.29
C LEU A 6 14.19 -4.19 18.17
N ASN A 7 14.06 -5.50 18.03
CA ASN A 7 15.19 -6.36 17.68
C ASN A 7 15.31 -6.46 16.14
N LEU A 8 16.18 -5.68 15.55
CA LEU A 8 16.33 -5.61 14.09
C LEU A 8 16.81 -6.93 13.47
N ASN A 9 17.62 -7.70 14.18
CA ASN A 9 18.10 -9.00 13.68
C ASN A 9 16.93 -10.00 13.57
N ASP A 10 16.07 -10.07 14.59
CA ASP A 10 14.89 -10.93 14.55
C ASP A 10 13.92 -10.50 13.47
N LEU A 11 13.71 -9.18 13.30
CA LEU A 11 12.84 -8.64 12.24
C LEU A 11 13.37 -9.00 10.85
N GLN A 12 14.67 -8.85 10.61
CA GLN A 12 15.30 -9.23 9.34
C GLN A 12 15.19 -10.74 9.09
N GLN A 13 15.46 -11.57 10.07
CA GLN A 13 15.33 -13.02 9.93
C GLN A 13 13.88 -13.41 9.60
N ASN A 14 12.91 -12.86 10.32
CA ASN A 14 11.50 -13.11 10.07
C ASN A 14 11.08 -12.66 8.66
N TYR A 15 11.55 -11.48 8.21
CA TYR A 15 11.29 -10.99 6.86
C TYR A 15 11.81 -11.97 5.79
N LEU A 16 13.06 -12.41 5.92
CA LEU A 16 13.73 -13.27 4.94
C LEU A 16 13.21 -14.71 4.93
N GLN A 17 12.73 -15.22 6.07
CA GLN A 17 12.20 -16.59 6.19
C GLN A 17 10.80 -16.75 5.63
N ASN A 18 10.01 -15.67 5.59
CA ASN A 18 8.65 -15.71 5.06
C ASN A 18 8.65 -15.75 3.52
N SER A 19 7.68 -16.47 2.95
CA SER A 19 7.43 -16.48 1.52
C SER A 19 5.95 -16.18 1.23
N PRO A 20 5.63 -15.04 0.61
CA PRO A 20 6.53 -13.97 0.14
C PRO A 20 7.25 -13.26 1.31
N HIS A 21 8.39 -12.61 1.02
CA HIS A 21 9.15 -11.89 2.06
C HIS A 21 8.29 -10.79 2.69
N HIS A 22 8.04 -10.91 3.97
CA HIS A 22 7.30 -9.94 4.75
C HIS A 22 7.58 -10.07 6.25
N VAL A 23 7.31 -9.01 6.99
CA VAL A 23 7.29 -9.03 8.46
C VAL A 23 6.15 -8.15 8.95
N VAL A 24 5.54 -8.56 10.05
CA VAL A 24 4.55 -7.77 10.79
C VAL A 24 5.19 -7.31 12.09
N ILE A 25 5.15 -6.01 12.34
CA ILE A 25 5.70 -5.38 13.54
C ILE A 25 4.54 -4.77 14.31
N GLN A 26 4.26 -5.34 15.47
CA GLN A 26 3.28 -4.76 16.40
C GLN A 26 3.94 -3.62 17.18
N ASP A 27 3.21 -2.53 17.39
CA ASP A 27 3.67 -1.36 18.16
C ASP A 27 5.01 -0.78 17.63
N LEU A 28 5.13 -0.64 16.29
CA LEU A 28 6.30 -0.02 15.68
C LEU A 28 6.51 1.42 16.17
N PHE A 29 5.41 2.14 16.41
CA PHE A 29 5.42 3.50 16.94
C PHE A 29 4.79 3.55 18.34
N ASP A 30 5.03 4.64 19.06
CA ASP A 30 4.35 4.95 20.31
C ASP A 30 2.83 4.92 20.12
N SER A 31 2.14 4.07 20.87
CA SER A 31 0.71 3.84 20.69
C SER A 31 -0.14 5.07 21.03
N ASN A 32 0.28 5.93 21.96
CA ASN A 32 -0.43 7.19 22.24
C ASN A 32 -0.34 8.14 21.04
N PHE A 33 0.82 8.21 20.41
CA PHE A 33 0.99 9.02 19.20
C PHE A 33 0.12 8.50 18.06
N ILE A 34 0.06 7.17 17.86
CA ILE A 34 -0.80 6.56 16.83
C ILE A 34 -2.29 6.78 17.12
N ARG A 35 -2.72 6.78 18.41
CA ARG A 35 -4.10 7.15 18.76
C ARG A 35 -4.46 8.59 18.40
N VAL A 36 -3.53 9.52 18.55
CA VAL A 36 -3.75 10.90 18.07
C VAL A 36 -3.88 10.93 16.54
N CYS A 37 -3.03 10.19 15.83
CA CYS A 37 -3.12 10.07 14.38
C CYS A 37 -4.45 9.41 13.92
N GLU A 38 -4.92 8.40 14.64
CA GLU A 38 -6.22 7.76 14.38
C GLU A 38 -7.36 8.79 14.50
N GLN A 39 -7.38 9.57 15.58
CA GLN A 39 -8.40 10.60 15.77
C GLN A 39 -8.36 11.66 14.65
N GLU A 40 -7.18 12.17 14.33
CA GLU A 40 -7.02 13.11 13.22
C GLU A 40 -7.52 12.52 11.88
N PHE A 41 -7.34 11.21 11.66
CA PHE A 41 -7.83 10.54 10.48
C PHE A 41 -9.36 10.42 10.46
N LEU A 42 -9.97 10.14 11.62
CA LEU A 42 -11.43 10.07 11.76
C LEU A 42 -12.10 11.42 11.51
N ASP A 43 -11.43 12.51 11.83
CA ASP A 43 -11.92 13.87 11.62
C ASP A 43 -11.90 14.31 10.13
N LEU A 44 -11.16 13.58 9.27
CA LEU A 44 -11.16 13.82 7.82
C LEU A 44 -12.47 13.37 7.18
N THR A 45 -13.02 14.23 6.34
CA THR A 45 -14.25 13.95 5.57
C THR A 45 -13.95 13.19 4.28
N ASP A 46 -14.96 12.67 3.61
CA ASP A 46 -14.78 12.02 2.31
C ASP A 46 -14.29 12.98 1.22
N LEU A 47 -14.59 14.26 1.37
CA LEU A 47 -14.19 15.31 0.41
C LEU A 47 -12.67 15.56 0.41
N ASP A 48 -11.97 15.15 1.47
CA ASP A 48 -10.52 15.26 1.57
C ASP A 48 -9.79 14.19 0.76
N PHE A 49 -10.51 13.15 0.33
CA PHE A 49 -9.96 11.98 -0.31
C PHE A 49 -10.37 11.87 -1.79
N PHE A 50 -9.52 11.23 -2.57
CA PHE A 50 -9.91 10.68 -3.86
C PHE A 50 -10.58 9.33 -3.66
N ARG A 51 -11.81 9.16 -4.20
CA ARG A 51 -12.58 7.92 -4.10
C ARG A 51 -12.37 7.02 -5.31
N TYR A 52 -12.08 5.76 -5.06
CA TYR A 52 -12.12 4.69 -6.05
C TYR A 52 -13.47 3.96 -5.96
N SER A 53 -14.15 3.82 -7.09
CA SER A 53 -15.46 3.18 -7.20
C SER A 53 -15.53 2.17 -8.34
N ASP A 54 -14.38 1.64 -8.76
CA ASP A 54 -14.30 0.61 -9.79
C ASP A 54 -14.82 -0.72 -9.21
N PRO A 55 -15.94 -1.27 -9.71
CA PRO A 55 -16.55 -2.45 -9.12
C PRO A 55 -15.79 -3.75 -9.39
N TYR A 56 -14.72 -3.70 -10.19
CA TYR A 56 -13.90 -4.87 -10.49
C TYR A 56 -12.61 -4.94 -9.68
N PHE A 57 -12.04 -3.78 -9.31
CA PHE A 57 -10.68 -3.75 -8.76
C PHE A 57 -10.56 -3.00 -7.44
N GLU A 58 -11.19 -1.84 -7.31
CA GLU A 58 -11.04 -0.92 -6.16
C GLU A 58 -12.37 -0.26 -5.85
N PHE A 59 -13.10 -0.79 -4.88
CA PHE A 59 -14.44 -0.31 -4.54
C PHE A 59 -14.48 0.25 -3.12
N GLU A 60 -15.18 1.39 -2.94
CA GLU A 60 -15.30 2.12 -1.66
C GLU A 60 -13.94 2.32 -0.96
N LYS A 61 -12.89 2.50 -1.75
CA LYS A 61 -11.54 2.83 -1.30
C LYS A 61 -11.27 4.31 -1.54
N TYR A 62 -10.71 4.96 -0.53
CA TYR A 62 -10.41 6.38 -0.52
C TYR A 62 -8.93 6.58 -0.23
N THR A 63 -8.29 7.54 -0.92
CA THR A 63 -6.86 7.83 -0.74
C THR A 63 -6.60 9.32 -0.63
N LEU A 64 -5.67 9.71 0.26
CA LEU A 64 -5.15 11.07 0.38
C LEU A 64 -3.62 10.99 0.38
N ASN A 65 -2.99 11.42 -0.72
CA ASN A 65 -1.53 11.44 -0.88
C ASN A 65 -0.91 12.84 -0.83
N GLN A 66 -1.74 13.88 -0.70
CA GLN A 66 -1.31 15.28 -0.60
C GLN A 66 -0.97 15.59 0.85
N ILE A 67 0.33 15.65 1.17
CA ILE A 67 0.81 15.82 2.56
C ILE A 67 0.35 17.15 3.18
N ASP A 68 0.17 18.18 2.36
CA ASP A 68 -0.26 19.50 2.84
C ASP A 68 -1.72 19.53 3.30
N LYS A 69 -2.50 18.55 2.86
CA LYS A 69 -3.89 18.35 3.31
C LYS A 69 -4.01 17.44 4.53
N MET A 70 -2.93 16.80 4.95
CA MET A 70 -2.94 15.93 6.12
C MET A 70 -2.92 16.77 7.41
N PRO A 71 -3.68 16.38 8.45
CA PRO A 71 -3.54 16.95 9.80
C PRO A 71 -2.13 16.82 10.36
N ASN A 72 -1.82 17.60 11.38
CA ASN A 72 -0.44 17.81 11.83
C ASN A 72 0.28 16.54 12.28
N ASN A 73 -0.34 15.66 13.04
CA ASN A 73 0.33 14.47 13.53
C ASN A 73 0.41 13.37 12.45
N LEU A 74 -0.61 13.24 11.61
CA LEU A 74 -0.56 12.42 10.41
C LEU A 74 0.54 12.91 9.46
N LYS A 75 0.66 14.20 9.24
CA LYS A 75 1.75 14.81 8.46
C LYS A 75 3.12 14.51 9.06
N LYS A 76 3.28 14.61 10.39
CA LYS A 76 4.54 14.26 11.09
C LYS A 76 4.87 12.78 10.89
N LEU A 77 3.90 11.88 11.09
CA LEU A 77 4.09 10.44 10.90
C LEU A 77 4.49 10.14 9.45
N PHE A 78 3.79 10.73 8.49
CA PHE A 78 4.04 10.53 7.07
C PHE A 78 5.42 11.07 6.65
N THR A 79 5.82 12.24 7.18
CA THR A 79 7.16 12.79 6.95
C THR A 79 8.24 11.90 7.56
N TYR A 80 7.99 11.34 8.74
CA TYR A 80 8.96 10.48 9.41
C TYR A 80 9.19 9.16 8.65
N ILE A 81 8.14 8.51 8.16
CA ILE A 81 8.29 7.27 7.36
C ILE A 81 8.99 7.51 6.00
N HIS A 82 9.19 8.77 5.61
CA HIS A 82 9.98 9.16 4.43
C HIS A 82 11.36 9.73 4.80
N SER A 83 11.74 9.75 6.07
CA SER A 83 13.05 10.22 6.51
C SER A 83 14.17 9.21 6.23
N ASP A 84 15.40 9.69 6.13
CA ASP A 84 16.59 8.84 5.98
C ASP A 84 16.73 7.83 7.13
N GLU A 85 16.32 8.23 8.35
CA GLU A 85 16.32 7.34 9.52
C GLU A 85 15.39 6.14 9.31
N PHE A 86 14.16 6.38 8.86
CA PHE A 86 13.21 5.30 8.61
C PHE A 86 13.59 4.47 7.38
N ILE A 87 14.14 5.07 6.33
CA ILE A 87 14.67 4.35 5.17
C ILE A 87 15.76 3.37 5.61
N LYS A 88 16.71 3.79 6.46
CA LYS A 88 17.75 2.90 7.01
C LYS A 88 17.17 1.76 7.86
N LEU A 89 16.10 2.02 8.60
CA LEU A 89 15.37 0.95 9.31
C LEU A 89 14.81 -0.08 8.32
N ILE A 90 14.13 0.38 7.26
CA ILE A 90 13.60 -0.52 6.22
C ILE A 90 14.73 -1.31 5.53
N GLU A 91 15.83 -0.67 5.20
CA GLU A 91 17.02 -1.31 4.64
C GLU A 91 17.58 -2.41 5.55
N SER A 92 17.67 -2.11 6.85
CA SER A 92 18.15 -3.09 7.85
C SER A 92 17.24 -4.31 7.97
N ILE A 93 15.92 -4.14 7.83
CA ILE A 93 14.93 -5.22 7.92
C ILE A 93 14.89 -6.04 6.63
N THR A 94 14.91 -5.38 5.48
CA THR A 94 14.63 -6.00 4.18
C THR A 94 15.86 -6.48 3.43
N ALA A 95 17.06 -6.11 3.89
CA ALA A 95 18.35 -6.31 3.22
C ALA A 95 18.44 -5.62 1.83
N PHE A 96 17.52 -4.69 1.52
CA PHE A 96 17.71 -3.79 0.39
C PHE A 96 18.71 -2.70 0.76
N GLU A 97 19.35 -2.13 -0.24
CA GLU A 97 20.29 -1.03 -0.08
C GLU A 97 19.92 0.15 -0.98
N LYS A 98 20.23 1.37 -0.51
CA LYS A 98 20.06 2.62 -1.26
C LYS A 98 18.62 2.85 -1.70
N LEU A 99 17.68 2.54 -0.80
CA LEU A 99 16.27 2.76 -1.04
C LEU A 99 15.98 4.27 -1.16
N LYS A 100 15.05 4.60 -2.02
CA LYS A 100 14.55 5.95 -2.29
C LYS A 100 13.05 6.00 -2.10
N ILE A 101 12.54 7.17 -1.79
CA ILE A 101 11.10 7.46 -1.74
C ILE A 101 10.61 8.03 -3.08
N ASP A 102 9.30 7.99 -3.27
CA ASP A 102 8.59 8.73 -4.30
C ASP A 102 8.00 10.01 -3.71
N GLU A 103 8.50 11.17 -4.12
CA GLU A 103 8.02 12.47 -3.65
C GLU A 103 6.53 12.72 -3.96
N LYS A 104 6.02 12.16 -5.05
CA LYS A 104 4.61 12.26 -5.45
C LYS A 104 3.72 11.19 -4.82
N ARG A 105 4.29 10.20 -4.16
CA ARG A 105 3.59 9.15 -3.40
C ARG A 105 2.58 8.37 -4.25
N TRP A 106 3.00 7.94 -5.44
CA TRP A 106 2.18 7.13 -6.31
C TRP A 106 1.71 5.83 -5.63
N GLY A 107 0.39 5.73 -5.40
CA GLY A 107 -0.23 4.60 -4.70
C GLY A 107 -0.09 4.62 -3.18
N GLY A 108 0.73 5.53 -2.62
CA GLY A 108 0.89 5.75 -1.18
C GLY A 108 -0.07 6.81 -0.62
N GLY A 109 0.00 7.04 0.69
CA GLY A 109 -0.81 8.03 1.40
C GLY A 109 -1.66 7.44 2.51
N LEU A 110 -2.65 8.20 2.96
CA LEU A 110 -3.71 7.73 3.85
C LEU A 110 -4.72 6.95 3.03
N HIS A 111 -5.08 5.76 3.47
CA HIS A 111 -6.04 4.89 2.81
C HIS A 111 -7.21 4.59 3.76
N LYS A 112 -8.42 4.84 3.29
CA LYS A 112 -9.66 4.54 3.98
C LYS A 112 -10.49 3.57 3.13
N THR A 113 -10.91 2.44 3.70
CA THR A 113 -11.85 1.51 3.06
C THR A 113 -13.12 1.50 3.89
N LYS A 114 -14.24 1.83 3.26
CA LYS A 114 -15.57 1.84 3.91
C LYS A 114 -16.20 0.44 3.94
N PRO A 115 -17.24 0.22 4.76
CA PRO A 115 -18.04 -1.00 4.68
C PRO A 115 -18.49 -1.31 3.25
N GLY A 116 -18.34 -2.56 2.82
CA GLY A 116 -18.57 -3.00 1.44
C GLY A 116 -17.38 -2.82 0.50
N GLY A 117 -16.37 -2.04 0.91
CA GLY A 117 -15.18 -1.77 0.11
C GLY A 117 -14.19 -2.93 0.07
N TYR A 118 -13.44 -3.00 -1.02
CA TYR A 118 -12.39 -4.00 -1.23
C TYR A 118 -11.30 -3.49 -2.18
N LEU A 119 -10.20 -4.21 -2.20
CA LEU A 119 -9.11 -4.05 -3.15
C LEU A 119 -8.76 -5.43 -3.69
N SER A 120 -9.00 -5.65 -4.98
CA SER A 120 -8.69 -6.93 -5.63
C SER A 120 -7.23 -7.33 -5.44
N ILE A 121 -7.00 -8.64 -5.40
CA ILE A 121 -5.65 -9.19 -5.36
C ILE A 121 -4.90 -8.77 -6.61
N HIS A 122 -3.74 -8.19 -6.42
CA HIS A 122 -2.96 -7.62 -7.50
C HIS A 122 -1.45 -7.67 -7.22
N LYS A 123 -0.68 -7.58 -8.29
CA LYS A 123 0.72 -7.12 -8.24
C LYS A 123 0.76 -5.64 -8.54
N ASP A 124 1.54 -4.90 -7.80
CA ASP A 124 1.78 -3.49 -8.08
C ASP A 124 2.49 -3.28 -9.44
N PHE A 125 2.36 -2.08 -10.00
CA PHE A 125 3.27 -1.66 -11.07
C PHE A 125 4.71 -1.64 -10.55
N ASN A 126 5.66 -2.01 -11.41
CA ASN A 126 7.03 -2.21 -10.98
C ASN A 126 7.94 -0.99 -11.10
N VAL A 127 7.69 -0.08 -12.03
CA VAL A 127 8.54 1.10 -12.29
C VAL A 127 7.74 2.37 -12.08
N LEU A 128 8.31 3.31 -11.32
CA LEU A 128 7.68 4.60 -11.07
C LEU A 128 7.55 5.39 -12.39
N PRO A 129 6.32 5.82 -12.78
CA PRO A 129 6.08 6.50 -14.05
C PRO A 129 6.92 7.74 -14.26
N ASP A 130 7.11 8.53 -13.22
CA ASP A 130 7.90 9.77 -13.28
C ASP A 130 9.38 9.53 -13.61
N SER A 131 9.87 8.31 -13.46
CA SER A 131 11.24 7.92 -13.76
C SER A 131 11.44 7.32 -15.16
N TYR A 132 10.39 7.15 -15.96
CA TYR A 132 10.48 6.47 -17.27
C TYR A 132 11.48 7.11 -18.25
N ASN A 133 11.60 8.41 -18.21
CA ASN A 133 12.52 9.17 -19.09
C ASN A 133 13.87 9.47 -18.44
N SER A 134 14.13 8.95 -17.24
CA SER A 134 15.40 9.11 -16.55
C SER A 134 16.43 8.09 -17.04
N GLU A 135 17.73 8.40 -16.89
CA GLU A 135 18.81 7.45 -17.22
C GLU A 135 18.70 6.15 -16.41
N LYS A 136 18.26 6.29 -15.14
CA LYS A 136 17.91 5.18 -14.26
C LYS A 136 16.47 5.35 -13.78
N GLN A 137 15.77 4.26 -13.73
CA GLN A 137 14.39 4.20 -13.28
C GLN A 137 14.30 3.86 -11.80
N LEU A 138 13.18 4.21 -11.18
CA LEU A 138 12.86 3.84 -9.82
C LEU A 138 12.00 2.56 -9.81
N LEU A 139 12.64 1.43 -9.47
CA LEU A 139 12.00 0.12 -9.32
C LEU A 139 11.36 0.02 -7.94
N ARG A 140 10.07 -0.27 -7.89
CA ARG A 140 9.33 -0.48 -6.64
C ARG A 140 9.77 -1.80 -6.00
N CYS A 141 10.24 -1.74 -4.75
CA CYS A 141 10.79 -2.88 -4.04
C CYS A 141 10.01 -3.23 -2.78
N VAL A 142 9.70 -2.24 -1.96
CA VAL A 142 9.11 -2.47 -0.64
C VAL A 142 7.85 -1.63 -0.49
N ASN A 143 6.80 -2.23 0.10
CA ASN A 143 5.65 -1.52 0.62
C ASN A 143 5.62 -1.64 2.14
N VAL A 144 5.31 -0.53 2.81
CA VAL A 144 5.07 -0.45 4.24
C VAL A 144 3.64 -0.01 4.45
N ILE A 145 2.84 -0.82 5.13
CA ILE A 145 1.46 -0.50 5.48
C ILE A 145 1.31 -0.49 7.00
N GLY A 146 0.91 0.65 7.55
CA GLY A 146 0.58 0.81 8.98
C GLY A 146 -0.92 0.95 9.19
N TYR A 147 -1.48 0.24 10.16
CA TYR A 147 -2.90 0.26 10.48
C TYR A 147 -3.19 1.18 11.67
N LEU A 148 -4.20 2.04 11.51
CA LEU A 148 -4.59 3.05 12.49
C LEU A 148 -5.90 2.72 13.21
N THR A 149 -6.68 1.75 12.75
CA THR A 149 -7.94 1.35 13.39
C THR A 149 -7.85 -0.01 14.04
N ASP A 150 -8.43 -0.12 15.24
CA ASP A 150 -8.75 -1.42 15.84
C ASP A 150 -9.89 -2.04 15.05
N GLU A 151 -9.65 -3.21 14.51
CA GLU A 151 -10.68 -4.05 13.95
C GLU A 151 -11.06 -5.11 14.98
N ASP A 152 -12.36 -5.35 15.13
CA ASP A 152 -12.82 -6.53 15.85
C ASP A 152 -12.27 -7.77 15.11
N GLN A 153 -11.47 -8.58 15.81
CA GLN A 153 -10.82 -9.76 15.24
C GLN A 153 -11.80 -10.78 14.63
N THR A 154 -13.09 -10.64 14.90
CA THR A 154 -14.14 -11.44 14.28
C THR A 154 -14.41 -11.06 12.82
N TYR A 155 -13.95 -9.91 12.35
CA TYR A 155 -14.14 -9.42 10.98
C TYR A 155 -12.85 -9.52 10.17
N ASN A 156 -12.50 -10.72 9.70
CA ASN A 156 -11.30 -10.96 8.90
C ASN A 156 -11.33 -10.35 7.48
N ASP A 157 -12.46 -9.78 7.06
CA ASP A 157 -12.65 -9.32 5.67
C ASP A 157 -11.81 -8.08 5.32
N GLY A 158 -11.33 -7.31 6.30
CA GLY A 158 -10.40 -6.18 6.13
C GLY A 158 -8.92 -6.57 6.09
N SER A 159 -8.60 -7.85 6.19
CA SER A 159 -7.23 -8.36 6.24
C SER A 159 -6.47 -8.13 4.93
N LEU A 160 -5.18 -7.83 5.04
CA LEU A 160 -4.27 -7.93 3.91
C LEU A 160 -4.01 -9.41 3.63
N GLU A 161 -4.21 -9.82 2.39
CA GLU A 161 -3.90 -11.18 1.96
C GLU A 161 -2.74 -11.20 0.98
N PHE A 162 -1.84 -12.18 1.13
CA PHE A 162 -0.83 -12.55 0.15
C PHE A 162 -1.22 -13.87 -0.51
N TRP A 163 -1.24 -13.86 -1.85
CA TRP A 163 -1.59 -15.03 -2.64
C TRP A 163 -0.38 -15.54 -3.41
N ASN A 164 0.06 -16.77 -3.09
CA ASN A 164 1.19 -17.43 -3.75
C ASN A 164 0.78 -18.83 -4.19
N GLY A 165 0.29 -18.94 -5.42
CA GLY A 165 -0.34 -20.17 -5.91
C GLY A 165 -1.57 -20.49 -5.07
N ASP A 166 -1.66 -21.72 -4.54
CA ASP A 166 -2.76 -22.18 -3.69
C ASP A 166 -2.65 -21.72 -2.23
N LYS A 167 -1.53 -21.08 -1.86
CA LYS A 167 -1.31 -20.62 -0.48
C LYS A 167 -1.80 -19.19 -0.32
N VAL A 168 -2.68 -18.98 0.65
CA VAL A 168 -3.16 -17.67 1.07
C VAL A 168 -2.67 -17.40 2.50
N ILE A 169 -2.01 -16.24 2.69
CA ILE A 169 -1.59 -15.76 4.00
C ILE A 169 -2.44 -14.54 4.32
N LYS A 170 -3.19 -14.60 5.42
CA LYS A 170 -3.97 -13.48 5.94
C LYS A 170 -3.23 -12.79 7.06
N LEU A 171 -3.07 -11.47 6.95
CA LEU A 171 -2.48 -10.63 7.97
C LEU A 171 -3.56 -9.75 8.60
N LEU A 172 -3.66 -9.81 9.94
CA LEU A 172 -4.62 -8.99 10.66
C LEU A 172 -4.21 -7.51 10.59
N ASN A 173 -5.19 -6.65 10.41
CA ASN A 173 -5.05 -5.20 10.40
C ASN A 173 -5.23 -4.60 11.81
N ALA A 174 -4.53 -5.17 12.78
CA ALA A 174 -4.58 -4.70 14.16
C ALA A 174 -4.03 -3.27 14.30
N PHE A 175 -4.58 -2.53 15.27
CA PHE A 175 -4.11 -1.18 15.59
C PHE A 175 -2.59 -1.16 15.84
N ASN A 176 -1.91 -0.16 15.27
CA ASN A 176 -0.46 0.04 15.35
C ASN A 176 0.36 -1.17 14.88
N SER A 177 -0.23 -2.06 14.07
CA SER A 177 0.53 -3.08 13.36
C SER A 177 1.03 -2.56 12.02
N TRP A 178 2.28 -2.90 11.69
CA TRP A 178 2.96 -2.44 10.50
C TRP A 178 3.47 -3.63 9.71
N VAL A 179 3.04 -3.70 8.46
CA VAL A 179 3.45 -4.75 7.53
C VAL A 179 4.48 -4.20 6.57
N ILE A 180 5.65 -4.82 6.51
CA ILE A 180 6.72 -4.51 5.55
C ILE A 180 6.84 -5.71 4.63
N PHE A 181 6.74 -5.53 3.32
CA PHE A 181 6.80 -6.64 2.37
C PHE A 181 7.43 -6.28 1.02
N ASP A 182 8.02 -7.28 0.37
CA ASP A 182 8.54 -7.18 -0.99
C ASP A 182 7.38 -7.15 -2.00
N THR A 183 7.31 -6.10 -2.81
CA THR A 183 6.24 -5.91 -3.79
C THR A 183 6.52 -6.56 -5.15
N ARG A 184 7.76 -6.95 -5.43
CA ARG A 184 8.22 -7.27 -6.80
C ARG A 184 7.51 -8.48 -7.42
N ASN A 185 7.16 -9.49 -6.61
CA ASN A 185 6.50 -10.69 -7.10
C ASN A 185 5.34 -11.15 -6.21
N ASN A 186 4.77 -10.25 -5.43
CA ASN A 186 3.77 -10.56 -4.44
C ASN A 186 2.37 -10.15 -4.91
N PHE A 187 1.49 -11.12 -5.08
CA PHE A 187 0.06 -10.85 -5.23
C PHE A 187 -0.54 -10.56 -3.85
N HIS A 188 -1.13 -9.39 -3.70
CA HIS A 188 -1.69 -8.94 -2.43
C HIS A 188 -2.94 -8.09 -2.64
N GLY A 189 -3.73 -7.96 -1.58
CA GLY A 189 -4.94 -7.14 -1.58
C GLY A 189 -5.80 -7.37 -0.35
N GLN A 190 -7.01 -6.83 -0.41
CA GLN A 190 -8.10 -7.05 0.54
C GLN A 190 -9.31 -7.51 -0.27
N PRO A 191 -9.38 -8.81 -0.61
CA PRO A 191 -10.24 -9.30 -1.69
C PRO A 191 -11.74 -9.36 -1.34
N TYR A 192 -12.09 -9.31 -0.06
CA TYR A 192 -13.47 -9.44 0.38
C TYR A 192 -14.07 -8.11 0.81
N PRO A 193 -15.38 -7.89 0.55
CA PRO A 193 -16.09 -6.70 1.01
C PRO A 193 -15.95 -6.53 2.52
N PHE A 194 -15.43 -5.36 2.93
CA PHE A 194 -15.21 -5.03 4.32
C PHE A 194 -16.52 -4.92 5.10
N LYS A 195 -16.62 -5.57 6.26
CA LYS A 195 -17.84 -5.64 7.08
C LYS A 195 -17.74 -4.87 8.39
N GLY A 196 -16.62 -4.21 8.67
CA GLY A 196 -16.43 -3.41 9.87
C GLY A 196 -17.44 -2.28 9.99
N LYS A 197 -17.75 -1.86 11.20
CA LYS A 197 -18.66 -0.73 11.47
C LYS A 197 -17.97 0.63 11.27
N LYS A 198 -16.67 0.69 11.52
CA LYS A 198 -15.82 1.87 11.28
C LYS A 198 -15.01 1.66 10.01
N PRO A 199 -14.60 2.72 9.31
CA PRO A 199 -13.71 2.57 8.16
C PRO A 199 -12.39 1.89 8.56
N ARG A 200 -11.88 1.00 7.72
CA ARG A 200 -10.50 0.52 7.83
C ARG A 200 -9.56 1.64 7.40
N MET A 201 -8.69 2.06 8.29
CA MET A 201 -7.75 3.16 8.07
C MET A 201 -6.31 2.66 8.10
N SER A 202 -5.53 3.01 7.09
CA SER A 202 -4.13 2.66 7.01
C SER A 202 -3.30 3.75 6.34
N ILE A 203 -2.00 3.71 6.59
CA ILE A 203 -0.99 4.48 5.87
C ILE A 203 -0.23 3.50 4.98
N ALA A 204 0.03 3.88 3.71
CA ALA A 204 0.88 3.10 2.82
C ALA A 204 2.02 3.96 2.28
N SER A 205 3.22 3.41 2.25
CA SER A 205 4.39 4.03 1.64
C SER A 205 5.21 3.02 0.86
N TYR A 206 5.75 3.45 -0.27
CA TYR A 206 6.56 2.63 -1.16
C TYR A 206 7.99 3.10 -1.19
N TYR A 207 8.92 2.13 -1.24
CA TYR A 207 10.36 2.38 -1.34
C TYR A 207 10.89 1.73 -2.60
N TYR A 208 11.79 2.44 -3.26
CA TYR A 208 12.25 2.16 -4.60
C TYR A 208 13.76 1.99 -4.62
N LYS A 209 14.25 1.20 -5.56
CA LYS A 209 15.66 1.13 -5.90
C LYS A 209 15.91 1.75 -7.27
N GLU A 210 16.99 2.52 -7.38
CA GLU A 210 17.37 3.13 -8.64
C GLU A 210 18.18 2.12 -9.48
N GLU A 211 17.62 1.73 -10.63
CA GLU A 211 18.23 0.76 -11.54
C GLU A 211 18.03 1.19 -13.00
N LYS A 212 18.95 0.79 -13.88
CA LYS A 212 18.73 0.90 -15.32
C LYS A 212 17.85 -0.26 -15.76
N ILE A 213 16.64 0.04 -16.18
CA ILE A 213 15.60 -0.96 -16.46
C ILE A 213 15.18 -0.83 -17.94
N ASP A 214 15.16 -1.95 -18.66
CA ASP A 214 14.62 -2.00 -20.01
C ASP A 214 13.11 -1.73 -19.99
N SER A 215 12.62 -0.87 -20.87
CA SER A 215 11.20 -0.51 -20.99
C SER A 215 10.30 -1.72 -21.32
N GLU A 216 10.84 -2.79 -21.89
CA GLU A 216 10.09 -4.00 -22.19
C GLU A 216 9.64 -4.75 -20.92
N ILE A 217 10.32 -4.54 -19.80
CA ILE A 217 9.96 -5.18 -18.52
C ILE A 217 9.06 -4.32 -17.63
N TRP A 218 8.67 -3.12 -18.08
CA TRP A 218 7.73 -2.27 -17.34
C TRP A 218 6.35 -2.92 -17.29
N LYS A 219 5.81 -3.04 -16.08
CA LYS A 219 4.52 -3.67 -15.82
C LYS A 219 3.59 -2.69 -15.12
N SER A 220 2.35 -2.66 -15.58
CA SER A 220 1.25 -2.03 -14.86
C SER A 220 0.79 -2.93 -13.71
N THR A 221 -0.13 -2.44 -12.87
CA THR A 221 -0.79 -3.27 -11.87
C THR A 221 -1.53 -4.41 -12.54
N ASP A 222 -1.23 -5.64 -12.13
CA ASP A 222 -1.87 -6.87 -12.63
C ASP A 222 -2.85 -7.39 -11.58
N TYR A 223 -4.13 -7.45 -11.93
CA TYR A 223 -5.21 -7.87 -11.04
C TYR A 223 -5.62 -9.31 -11.30
N LEU A 224 -5.82 -10.07 -10.23
CA LEU A 224 -6.48 -11.38 -10.27
C LEU A 224 -7.99 -11.21 -10.14
N LYS A 225 -8.73 -12.11 -10.78
CA LYS A 225 -10.18 -12.23 -10.59
C LYS A 225 -10.46 -12.66 -9.14
N LEU A 226 -11.37 -11.98 -8.48
CA LEU A 226 -11.80 -12.36 -7.14
C LEU A 226 -12.65 -13.63 -7.16
N PRO A 227 -12.55 -14.50 -6.14
CA PRO A 227 -13.24 -15.81 -6.13
C PRO A 227 -14.77 -15.72 -6.22
N TRP A 228 -15.32 -14.59 -5.72
CA TRP A 228 -16.77 -14.33 -5.68
C TRP A 228 -17.28 -13.52 -6.88
N MET A 229 -16.39 -13.10 -7.81
CA MET A 229 -16.76 -12.40 -9.03
C MET A 229 -16.94 -13.36 -10.19
N GLU A 230 -17.99 -13.13 -10.99
CA GLU A 230 -18.16 -13.79 -12.27
C GLU A 230 -17.25 -13.15 -13.32
N GLU A 231 -16.76 -13.95 -14.25
CA GLU A 231 -16.03 -13.46 -15.41
C GLU A 231 -17.04 -12.95 -16.44
N SER A 232 -16.96 -11.67 -16.76
CA SER A 232 -17.79 -11.07 -17.80
C SER A 232 -16.91 -10.44 -18.87
N PRO A 233 -17.43 -10.18 -20.09
CA PRO A 233 -16.73 -9.43 -21.12
C PRO A 233 -16.26 -8.06 -20.62
N GLU A 234 -17.07 -7.40 -19.79
CA GLU A 234 -16.77 -6.09 -19.19
C GLU A 234 -15.60 -6.19 -18.22
N TYR A 235 -15.55 -7.23 -17.37
CA TYR A 235 -14.42 -7.51 -16.49
C TYR A 235 -13.14 -7.74 -17.31
N ALA A 236 -13.20 -8.61 -18.33
CA ALA A 236 -12.05 -8.91 -19.18
C ALA A 236 -11.53 -7.66 -19.90
N GLN A 237 -12.42 -6.80 -20.40
CA GLN A 237 -12.07 -5.50 -21.01
C GLN A 237 -11.43 -4.56 -19.99
N ALA A 238 -12.03 -4.41 -18.79
CA ALA A 238 -11.50 -3.57 -17.73
C ALA A 238 -10.09 -4.02 -17.29
N ARG A 239 -9.89 -5.33 -17.16
CA ARG A 239 -8.58 -5.92 -16.82
C ARG A 239 -7.54 -5.64 -17.91
N SER A 240 -7.88 -5.82 -19.18
CA SER A 240 -7.00 -5.55 -20.31
C SER A 240 -6.56 -4.08 -20.37
N LEU A 241 -7.49 -3.15 -20.12
CA LEU A 241 -7.19 -1.72 -20.06
C LEU A 241 -6.25 -1.36 -18.89
N ARG A 242 -6.43 -2.00 -17.74
CA ARG A 242 -5.59 -1.79 -16.56
C ARG A 242 -4.19 -2.38 -16.72
N ALA A 243 -4.06 -3.50 -17.41
CA ALA A 243 -2.78 -4.16 -17.68
C ALA A 243 -1.87 -3.36 -18.64
N ASN A 244 -2.42 -2.42 -19.41
CA ASN A 244 -1.65 -1.61 -20.34
C ASN A 244 -1.06 -0.37 -19.66
N PRO A 245 0.27 -0.29 -19.45
CA PRO A 245 0.90 0.84 -18.77
C PRO A 245 0.61 2.17 -19.45
N LYS A 246 0.62 2.21 -20.78
CA LYS A 246 0.44 3.45 -21.57
C LYS A 246 -0.97 4.04 -21.40
N VAL A 247 -1.99 3.20 -21.36
CA VAL A 247 -3.39 3.64 -21.19
C VAL A 247 -3.65 4.13 -19.76
N ARG A 248 -3.10 3.45 -18.77
CA ARG A 248 -3.29 3.83 -17.37
C ARG A 248 -2.71 5.19 -17.06
N TYR A 249 -1.52 5.47 -17.56
CA TYR A 249 -0.80 6.70 -17.23
C TYR A 249 -1.35 7.91 -17.98
N SER A 250 -1.78 7.79 -19.23
CA SER A 250 -2.44 8.89 -19.94
C SER A 250 -3.69 9.37 -19.19
N LYS A 251 -4.57 8.45 -18.77
CA LYS A 251 -5.80 8.80 -18.02
C LYS A 251 -5.54 9.42 -16.67
N ILE A 252 -4.52 8.97 -15.93
CA ILE A 252 -4.16 9.52 -14.62
C ILE A 252 -3.52 10.90 -14.79
N TYR A 253 -2.72 11.10 -15.82
CA TYR A 253 -2.09 12.40 -16.13
C TYR A 253 -3.13 13.43 -16.54
N ASP A 254 -4.07 13.07 -17.41
CA ASP A 254 -5.16 13.95 -17.85
C ASP A 254 -6.08 14.33 -16.68
N PHE A 255 -6.36 13.41 -15.77
CA PHE A 255 -7.20 13.67 -14.59
C PHE A 255 -6.54 14.60 -13.56
N LYS A 256 -5.21 14.55 -13.39
CA LYS A 256 -4.47 15.44 -12.48
C LYS A 256 -4.25 16.84 -13.05
N ASN A 257 -4.23 16.98 -14.37
CA ASN A 257 -4.03 18.26 -15.06
C ASN A 257 -5.36 18.98 -15.42
N SER A 258 -6.50 18.32 -15.22
CA SER A 258 -7.84 18.88 -15.50
C SER A 258 -8.54 19.51 -14.29
N LYS A 259 -7.77 19.77 -13.19
CA LYS A 259 -8.28 20.49 -11.99
C LYS A 259 -7.37 21.64 -11.62
#